data_6d37d322c15f147320b5d385127c020e
#
_entry.id   6d37d322c15f147320b5d385127c020e
#
_cell.length_a   1.000
_cell.length_b   1.000
_cell.length_c   1.000
_cell.angle_alpha   90.00
_cell.angle_beta   90.00
_cell.angle_gamma   90.00
#
_symmetry.space_group_name_H-M   'P 1'
#
loop_
_entity.id
_entity.type
_entity.pdbx_description
1 polymer ?
#
loop_
_entity_poly.entity_id
_entity_poly.type
_entity_poly.pdbx_seq_one_letter_code
_entity_poly.pdbx_strand_id
1 'polypeptide(L)'
;LHSFPTRRSSDLVGAQAESYVIERLGKYKCTWTAGIHIKVPFIERIARKVSLKEQVLDFPPQPVITKDNVTMQIDSVVFMRVFDSQLYTYGIENPIAGLQNLSATTLRNIIGDMELDQTLTSREAINGQMQAILDEATDPWGIKVTRVEIKNIQPPAEIEEVMTKQMRAERERRQTVLEAQAHQEAVVSRAEGDKRAKILAAEAEKDARIALAEGEARRPDRKSVV
;
A
#
# COMPACT_ATOMS: atom_id res chain seq x y z
N LEU A 1 -18.11 -7.72 -45.30
CA LEU A 1 -18.33 -6.27 -45.58
C LEU A 1 -19.46 -5.78 -44.68
N HIS A 2 -19.17 -5.43 -43.44
CA HIS A 2 -20.11 -4.74 -42.58
C HIS A 2 -19.89 -3.24 -42.78
N SER A 3 -20.80 -2.61 -43.52
CA SER A 3 -20.90 -1.17 -43.65
C SER A 3 -21.33 -0.58 -42.31
N PHE A 4 -20.41 0.09 -41.65
CA PHE A 4 -20.75 0.94 -40.50
C PHE A 4 -21.67 2.07 -41.03
N PRO A 5 -22.78 2.38 -40.33
CA PRO A 5 -23.62 3.50 -40.71
C PRO A 5 -22.78 4.78 -40.57
N THR A 6 -22.68 5.51 -41.68
CA THR A 6 -22.09 6.85 -41.71
C THR A 6 -22.91 7.77 -40.81
N ARG A 7 -22.43 7.98 -39.57
CA ARG A 7 -23.02 8.96 -38.67
C ARG A 7 -22.93 10.34 -39.34
N ARG A 8 -24.07 10.99 -39.55
CA ARG A 8 -24.10 12.39 -39.98
C ARG A 8 -23.20 13.18 -39.05
N SER A 9 -22.34 14.02 -39.60
CA SER A 9 -21.34 14.81 -38.84
C SER A 9 -21.92 15.81 -37.81
N SER A 10 -23.26 15.89 -37.78
CA SER A 10 -24.02 16.78 -36.89
C SER A 10 -24.47 16.13 -35.56
N ASP A 11 -24.62 14.79 -35.53
CA ASP A 11 -25.22 14.10 -34.39
C ASP A 11 -24.13 13.35 -33.60
N LEU A 12 -23.98 13.66 -32.33
CA LEU A 12 -23.08 12.99 -31.40
C LEU A 12 -23.90 12.34 -30.30
N VAL A 13 -23.70 11.03 -30.14
CA VAL A 13 -24.16 10.30 -28.98
C VAL A 13 -22.99 10.21 -27.99
N GLY A 14 -23.05 10.98 -26.92
CA GLY A 14 -22.06 10.95 -25.85
C GLY A 14 -22.11 9.60 -25.13
N ALA A 15 -20.98 8.87 -25.07
CA ALA A 15 -20.88 7.66 -24.29
C ALA A 15 -20.85 7.99 -22.79
N GLN A 16 -21.32 7.05 -21.97
CA GLN A 16 -21.25 7.20 -20.51
C GLN A 16 -19.79 7.32 -20.05
N ALA A 17 -19.54 8.23 -19.10
CA ALA A 17 -18.20 8.57 -18.59
C ALA A 17 -17.23 9.18 -19.64
N GLU A 18 -17.76 9.78 -20.70
CA GLU A 18 -17.03 10.63 -21.64
C GLU A 18 -17.59 12.05 -21.63
N SER A 19 -16.71 13.01 -21.84
CA SER A 19 -17.05 14.42 -21.95
C SER A 19 -16.43 15.01 -23.20
N TYR A 20 -17.18 15.87 -23.88
CA TYR A 20 -16.76 16.50 -25.12
C TYR A 20 -16.75 18.02 -24.93
N VAL A 21 -15.58 18.62 -25.06
CA VAL A 21 -15.42 20.07 -25.00
C VAL A 21 -15.70 20.66 -26.38
N ILE A 22 -16.68 21.57 -26.45
CA ILE A 22 -17.16 22.15 -27.69
C ILE A 22 -16.70 23.61 -27.80
N GLU A 23 -16.07 23.90 -28.92
CA GLU A 23 -15.70 25.26 -29.33
C GLU A 23 -16.61 25.75 -30.44
N ARG A 24 -16.95 27.05 -30.34
CA ARG A 24 -17.62 27.79 -31.41
C ARG A 24 -16.70 28.93 -31.85
N LEU A 25 -16.26 28.90 -33.11
CA LEU A 25 -15.36 29.92 -33.67
C LEU A 25 -14.11 30.20 -32.81
N GLY A 26 -13.51 29.14 -32.25
CA GLY A 26 -12.29 29.25 -31.43
C GLY A 26 -12.53 29.63 -29.96
N LYS A 27 -13.79 29.83 -29.53
CA LYS A 27 -14.10 30.08 -28.11
C LYS A 27 -14.82 28.88 -27.51
N TYR A 28 -14.52 28.57 -26.25
CA TYR A 28 -15.26 27.59 -25.46
C TYR A 28 -16.76 27.96 -25.45
N LYS A 29 -17.61 26.99 -25.74
CA LYS A 29 -19.06 27.14 -25.70
C LYS A 29 -19.67 26.40 -24.52
N CYS A 30 -19.46 25.11 -24.47
CA CYS A 30 -20.02 24.21 -23.45
C CYS A 30 -19.31 22.88 -23.45
N THR A 31 -19.54 22.12 -22.42
CA THR A 31 -19.08 20.73 -22.27
C THR A 31 -20.28 19.80 -22.38
N TRP A 32 -20.23 18.84 -23.29
CA TRP A 32 -21.26 17.81 -23.44
C TRP A 32 -20.87 16.56 -22.65
N THR A 33 -21.80 16.07 -21.88
CA THR A 33 -21.72 14.78 -21.18
C THR A 33 -22.49 13.70 -21.93
N ALA A 34 -22.80 12.57 -21.28
CA ALA A 34 -23.59 11.50 -21.89
C ALA A 34 -24.96 12.01 -22.35
N GLY A 35 -25.37 11.59 -23.55
CA GLY A 35 -26.66 11.96 -24.15
C GLY A 35 -26.57 12.25 -25.64
N ILE A 36 -27.72 12.66 -26.20
CA ILE A 36 -27.82 13.04 -27.61
C ILE A 36 -27.59 14.55 -27.71
N HIS A 37 -26.61 14.94 -28.49
CA HIS A 37 -26.27 16.35 -28.72
C HIS A 37 -26.20 16.65 -30.21
N ILE A 38 -26.68 17.82 -30.60
CA ILE A 38 -26.69 18.27 -31.98
C ILE A 38 -25.65 19.37 -32.12
N LYS A 39 -24.69 19.15 -33.00
CA LYS A 39 -23.60 20.07 -33.34
C LYS A 39 -23.98 20.88 -34.59
N VAL A 40 -23.77 22.20 -34.57
CA VAL A 40 -23.89 23.02 -35.76
C VAL A 40 -22.65 22.83 -36.63
N PRO A 41 -22.79 22.18 -37.82
CA PRO A 41 -21.66 21.97 -38.69
C PRO A 41 -21.05 23.30 -39.13
N PHE A 42 -19.75 23.34 -39.41
CA PHE A 42 -18.93 24.51 -39.82
C PHE A 42 -18.64 25.54 -38.73
N ILE A 43 -19.50 25.71 -37.70
CA ILE A 43 -19.33 26.74 -36.66
C ILE A 43 -18.80 26.10 -35.37
N GLU A 44 -19.20 24.87 -35.07
CA GLU A 44 -18.85 24.19 -33.82
C GLU A 44 -17.91 23.02 -34.11
N ARG A 45 -16.84 22.96 -33.33
CA ARG A 45 -15.91 21.84 -33.38
C ARG A 45 -15.73 21.17 -31.99
N ILE A 46 -15.38 19.93 -31.97
CA ILE A 46 -14.95 19.26 -30.75
C ILE A 46 -13.47 19.61 -30.55
N ALA A 47 -13.17 20.33 -29.49
CA ALA A 47 -11.81 20.67 -29.12
C ALA A 47 -11.07 19.46 -28.55
N ARG A 48 -11.71 18.77 -27.62
CA ARG A 48 -11.13 17.57 -26.97
C ARG A 48 -12.24 16.61 -26.53
N LYS A 49 -11.93 15.32 -26.65
CA LYS A 49 -12.71 14.25 -26.03
C LYS A 49 -11.97 13.81 -24.78
N VAL A 50 -12.63 13.85 -23.63
CA VAL A 50 -12.04 13.57 -22.31
C VAL A 50 -12.76 12.38 -21.70
N SER A 51 -12.01 11.42 -21.20
CA SER A 51 -12.53 10.30 -20.39
C SER A 51 -12.61 10.75 -18.92
N LEU A 52 -13.79 10.60 -18.32
CA LEU A 52 -14.01 10.86 -16.90
C LEU A 52 -13.72 9.63 -16.02
N LYS A 53 -13.36 8.50 -16.64
CA LYS A 53 -12.95 7.30 -15.93
C LYS A 53 -11.60 7.52 -15.27
N GLU A 54 -11.37 6.79 -14.20
CA GLU A 54 -10.05 6.72 -13.60
C GLU A 54 -9.04 6.18 -14.62
N GLN A 55 -7.91 6.85 -14.73
CA GLN A 55 -6.80 6.52 -15.61
C GLN A 55 -5.59 6.18 -14.77
N VAL A 56 -4.85 5.19 -15.20
CA VAL A 56 -3.61 4.74 -14.57
C VAL A 56 -2.46 5.18 -15.45
N LEU A 57 -1.58 5.99 -14.89
CA LEU A 57 -0.38 6.49 -15.56
C LEU A 57 0.84 5.81 -14.95
N ASP A 58 1.51 5.00 -15.73
CA ASP A 58 2.76 4.34 -15.35
C ASP A 58 3.93 5.21 -15.81
N PHE A 59 4.70 5.72 -14.86
CA PHE A 59 5.85 6.57 -15.15
C PHE A 59 7.14 5.75 -15.11
N PRO A 60 8.05 5.99 -16.06
CA PRO A 60 9.32 5.27 -16.11
C PRO A 60 10.16 5.55 -14.87
N PRO A 61 11.14 4.67 -14.55
CA PRO A 61 12.05 4.86 -13.44
C PRO A 61 12.74 6.22 -13.49
N GLN A 62 12.73 6.94 -12.38
CA GLN A 62 13.34 8.24 -12.22
C GLN A 62 14.57 8.12 -11.31
N PRO A 63 15.72 8.67 -11.72
CA PRO A 63 16.89 8.73 -10.86
C PRO A 63 16.68 9.77 -9.76
N VAL A 64 16.82 9.36 -8.51
CA VAL A 64 16.73 10.19 -7.31
C VAL A 64 17.95 9.97 -6.44
N ILE A 65 18.28 10.97 -5.62
CA ILE A 65 19.42 10.93 -4.70
C ILE A 65 18.87 11.15 -3.30
N THR A 66 19.17 10.24 -2.39
CA THR A 66 18.78 10.34 -0.97
C THR A 66 19.68 11.32 -0.21
N LYS A 67 19.28 11.64 1.03
CA LYS A 67 20.02 12.52 1.94
C LYS A 67 21.43 12.00 2.25
N ASP A 68 21.59 10.69 2.31
CA ASP A 68 22.88 9.98 2.50
C ASP A 68 23.67 9.79 1.19
N ASN A 69 23.30 10.54 0.13
CA ASN A 69 23.98 10.60 -1.17
C ASN A 69 24.00 9.27 -1.94
N VAL A 70 22.98 8.45 -1.77
CA VAL A 70 22.81 7.23 -2.57
C VAL A 70 21.89 7.52 -3.75
N THR A 71 22.37 7.22 -4.98
CA THR A 71 21.56 7.33 -6.18
C THR A 71 20.74 6.05 -6.37
N MET A 72 19.42 6.17 -6.51
CA MET A 72 18.54 5.04 -6.76
C MET A 72 17.57 5.35 -7.90
N GLN A 73 16.93 4.30 -8.43
CA GLN A 73 15.87 4.46 -9.42
C GLN A 73 14.53 4.05 -8.80
N ILE A 74 13.54 4.91 -8.98
CA ILE A 74 12.20 4.71 -8.43
C ILE A 74 11.18 4.91 -9.54
N ASP A 75 10.33 3.90 -9.74
CA ASP A 75 9.19 3.97 -10.62
C ASP A 75 7.90 4.14 -9.81
N SER A 76 6.99 4.92 -10.37
CA SER A 76 5.73 5.25 -9.73
C SER A 76 4.54 5.12 -10.69
N VAL A 77 3.39 4.82 -10.10
CA VAL A 77 2.11 4.78 -10.79
C VAL A 77 1.18 5.79 -10.15
N VAL A 78 0.56 6.61 -10.98
CA VAL A 78 -0.40 7.63 -10.55
C VAL A 78 -1.79 7.28 -11.08
N PHE A 79 -2.74 7.19 -10.17
CA PHE A 79 -4.16 7.03 -10.46
C PHE A 79 -4.82 8.40 -10.46
N MET A 80 -5.41 8.77 -11.57
CA MET A 80 -6.04 10.07 -11.70
C MET A 80 -7.38 9.99 -12.41
N ARG A 81 -8.25 10.96 -12.16
CA ARG A 81 -9.48 11.17 -12.94
C ARG A 81 -9.65 12.64 -13.27
N VAL A 82 -10.28 12.90 -14.40
CA VAL A 82 -10.65 14.27 -14.77
C VAL A 82 -11.99 14.59 -14.15
N PHE A 83 -12.06 15.69 -13.38
CA PHE A 83 -13.32 16.19 -12.81
C PHE A 83 -13.86 17.38 -13.57
N ASP A 84 -13.00 18.19 -14.19
CA ASP A 84 -13.39 19.30 -15.04
C ASP A 84 -12.71 19.22 -16.42
N SER A 85 -13.51 18.94 -17.43
CA SER A 85 -13.02 18.78 -18.81
C SER A 85 -12.61 20.09 -19.46
N GLN A 86 -13.15 21.22 -19.01
CA GLN A 86 -12.77 22.54 -19.51
C GLN A 86 -11.36 22.88 -19.02
N LEU A 87 -11.12 22.78 -17.71
CA LEU A 87 -9.80 23.02 -17.12
C LEU A 87 -8.76 22.03 -17.68
N TYR A 88 -9.13 20.76 -17.87
CA TYR A 88 -8.27 19.76 -18.49
C TYR A 88 -7.87 20.09 -19.92
N THR A 89 -8.73 20.79 -20.66
CA THR A 89 -8.49 21.13 -22.06
C THR A 89 -7.69 22.42 -22.23
N TYR A 90 -7.94 23.40 -21.37
CA TYR A 90 -7.39 24.75 -21.51
C TYR A 90 -6.42 25.17 -20.40
N GLY A 91 -6.40 24.46 -19.28
CA GLY A 91 -5.53 24.80 -18.14
C GLY A 91 -4.07 24.49 -18.40
N ILE A 92 -3.78 23.45 -19.18
CA ILE A 92 -2.43 23.05 -19.55
C ILE A 92 -2.43 22.37 -20.93
N GLU A 93 -1.40 22.60 -21.74
CA GLU A 93 -1.30 22.05 -23.08
C GLU A 93 -1.23 20.51 -23.08
N ASN A 94 -0.36 19.93 -22.25
CA ASN A 94 -0.21 18.49 -22.11
C ASN A 94 -0.30 18.07 -20.63
N PRO A 95 -1.50 17.74 -20.14
CA PRO A 95 -1.72 17.38 -18.75
C PRO A 95 -0.91 16.17 -18.28
N ILE A 96 -0.77 15.17 -19.14
CA ILE A 96 -0.05 13.93 -18.81
C ILE A 96 1.45 14.19 -18.65
N ALA A 97 2.05 14.91 -19.58
CA ALA A 97 3.46 15.29 -19.49
C ALA A 97 3.71 16.24 -18.30
N GLY A 98 2.78 17.16 -18.03
CA GLY A 98 2.82 18.02 -16.85
C GLY A 98 2.82 17.23 -15.56
N LEU A 99 1.90 16.26 -15.43
CA LEU A 99 1.79 15.39 -14.27
C LEU A 99 3.04 14.50 -14.09
N GLN A 100 3.59 13.99 -15.19
CA GLN A 100 4.82 13.19 -15.16
C GLN A 100 6.02 13.99 -14.62
N ASN A 101 6.23 15.20 -15.13
CA ASN A 101 7.34 16.06 -14.68
C ASN A 101 7.14 16.51 -13.24
N LEU A 102 5.90 16.84 -12.86
CA LEU A 102 5.56 17.21 -11.48
C LEU A 102 5.81 16.04 -10.53
N SER A 103 5.36 14.83 -10.89
CA SER A 103 5.60 13.60 -10.12
C SER A 103 7.10 13.34 -9.94
N ALA A 104 7.89 13.43 -11.01
CA ALA A 104 9.34 13.24 -10.95
C ALA A 104 10.04 14.25 -10.03
N THR A 105 9.60 15.51 -10.08
CA THR A 105 10.18 16.58 -9.24
C THR A 105 9.77 16.42 -7.78
N THR A 106 8.51 16.13 -7.53
CA THR A 106 7.99 15.89 -6.17
C THR A 106 8.65 14.69 -5.52
N LEU A 107 8.77 13.58 -6.27
CA LEU A 107 9.46 12.39 -5.81
C LEU A 107 10.91 12.68 -5.41
N ARG A 108 11.63 13.43 -6.26
CA ARG A 108 13.02 13.83 -5.99
C ARG A 108 13.15 14.67 -4.72
N ASN A 109 12.22 15.60 -4.49
CA ASN A 109 12.22 16.43 -3.30
C ASN A 109 11.96 15.60 -2.04
N ILE A 110 10.93 14.74 -2.03
CA ILE A 110 10.59 13.90 -0.88
C ILE A 110 11.74 12.95 -0.53
N ILE A 111 12.31 12.27 -1.53
CA ILE A 111 13.40 11.31 -1.33
C ILE A 111 14.71 12.02 -0.94
N GLY A 112 14.95 13.23 -1.44
CA GLY A 112 16.12 14.03 -1.09
C GLY A 112 16.22 14.40 0.40
N ASP A 113 15.10 14.43 1.09
CA ASP A 113 15.03 14.69 2.52
C ASP A 113 15.09 13.41 3.39
N MET A 114 15.04 12.23 2.76
CA MET A 114 15.00 10.93 3.43
C MET A 114 16.32 10.16 3.29
N GLU A 115 16.65 9.35 4.30
CA GLU A 115 17.73 8.37 4.23
C GLU A 115 17.30 7.12 3.46
N LEU A 116 18.27 6.33 2.97
CA LEU A 116 18.01 5.11 2.21
C LEU A 116 17.09 4.14 2.95
N ASP A 117 17.38 3.84 4.21
CA ASP A 117 16.59 2.92 5.03
C ASP A 117 15.15 3.42 5.22
N GLN A 118 14.97 4.72 5.41
CA GLN A 118 13.65 5.34 5.52
C GLN A 118 12.88 5.24 4.21
N THR A 119 13.54 5.48 3.08
CA THR A 119 12.93 5.36 1.75
C THR A 119 12.41 3.95 1.48
N LEU A 120 13.15 2.93 1.89
CA LEU A 120 12.76 1.52 1.70
C LEU A 120 11.61 1.08 2.63
N THR A 121 11.53 1.64 3.83
CA THR A 121 10.57 1.22 4.86
C THR A 121 9.29 2.06 4.89
N SER A 122 9.34 3.33 4.45
CA SER A 122 8.25 4.31 4.62
C SER A 122 7.47 4.58 3.33
N ARG A 123 7.26 3.58 2.49
CA ARG A 123 6.57 3.73 1.19
C ARG A 123 5.19 4.39 1.31
N GLU A 124 4.42 4.02 2.33
CA GLU A 124 3.08 4.59 2.55
C GLU A 124 3.12 6.09 2.85
N ALA A 125 4.11 6.53 3.62
CA ALA A 125 4.29 7.95 3.92
C ALA A 125 4.66 8.74 2.65
N ILE A 126 5.56 8.20 1.82
CA ILE A 126 5.95 8.80 0.55
C ILE A 126 4.75 8.87 -0.40
N ASN A 127 3.98 7.79 -0.55
CA ASN A 127 2.78 7.75 -1.37
C ASN A 127 1.76 8.81 -0.94
N GLY A 128 1.50 8.95 0.37
CA GLY A 128 0.58 9.95 0.92
C GLY A 128 1.05 11.38 0.69
N GLN A 129 2.33 11.68 0.89
CA GLN A 129 2.90 13.00 0.64
C GLN A 129 2.86 13.35 -0.85
N MET A 130 3.25 12.40 -1.72
CA MET A 130 3.16 12.59 -3.17
C MET A 130 1.72 12.88 -3.60
N GLN A 131 0.76 12.08 -3.12
CA GLN A 131 -0.64 12.27 -3.46
C GLN A 131 -1.13 13.67 -3.07
N ALA A 132 -0.85 14.14 -1.85
CA ALA A 132 -1.29 15.44 -1.38
C ALA A 132 -0.73 16.58 -2.23
N ILE A 133 0.58 16.57 -2.54
CA ILE A 133 1.24 17.60 -3.34
C ILE A 133 0.75 17.58 -4.79
N LEU A 134 0.63 16.38 -5.39
CA LEU A 134 0.19 16.24 -6.77
C LEU A 134 -1.27 16.66 -6.92
N ASP A 135 -2.14 16.29 -5.99
CA ASP A 135 -3.56 16.63 -6.00
C ASP A 135 -3.77 18.16 -5.95
N GLU A 136 -3.10 18.84 -5.03
CA GLU A 136 -3.14 20.30 -4.92
C GLU A 136 -2.63 21.00 -6.19
N ALA A 137 -1.51 20.53 -6.73
CA ALA A 137 -0.91 21.12 -7.92
C ALA A 137 -1.68 20.88 -9.21
N THR A 138 -2.50 19.81 -9.29
CA THR A 138 -3.27 19.45 -10.49
C THR A 138 -4.71 19.94 -10.47
N ASP A 139 -5.22 20.46 -9.36
CA ASP A 139 -6.55 21.06 -9.27
C ASP A 139 -6.81 22.14 -10.35
N PRO A 140 -5.88 23.09 -10.65
CA PRO A 140 -6.07 24.07 -11.72
C PRO A 140 -6.19 23.46 -13.13
N TRP A 141 -5.76 22.21 -13.29
CA TRP A 141 -5.84 21.49 -14.56
C TRP A 141 -7.11 20.62 -14.67
N GLY A 142 -7.98 20.65 -13.65
CA GLY A 142 -9.20 19.85 -13.61
C GLY A 142 -8.94 18.35 -13.43
N ILE A 143 -7.80 17.98 -12.84
CA ILE A 143 -7.37 16.61 -12.57
C ILE A 143 -7.41 16.37 -11.06
N LYS A 144 -8.01 15.25 -10.67
CA LYS A 144 -7.98 14.73 -9.31
C LYS A 144 -7.05 13.53 -9.23
N VAL A 145 -6.01 13.63 -8.42
CA VAL A 145 -5.12 12.50 -8.14
C VAL A 145 -5.74 11.66 -7.03
N THR A 146 -6.20 10.46 -7.38
CA THR A 146 -6.88 9.57 -6.44
C THR A 146 -5.89 8.83 -5.56
N ARG A 147 -4.80 8.35 -6.17
CA ARG A 147 -3.78 7.55 -5.48
C ARG A 147 -2.45 7.61 -6.22
N VAL A 148 -1.37 7.55 -5.46
CA VAL A 148 -0.01 7.39 -5.97
C VAL A 148 0.60 6.16 -5.33
N GLU A 149 1.30 5.34 -6.11
CA GLU A 149 2.00 4.17 -5.60
C GLU A 149 3.40 4.07 -6.19
N ILE A 150 4.35 3.80 -5.32
CA ILE A 150 5.71 3.43 -5.73
C ILE A 150 5.72 1.94 -6.06
N LYS A 151 6.13 1.60 -7.30
CA LYS A 151 6.25 0.21 -7.76
C LYS A 151 7.52 -0.44 -7.23
N ASN A 152 8.66 0.07 -7.69
CA ASN A 152 9.97 -0.44 -7.34
C ASN A 152 10.88 0.67 -6.84
N ILE A 153 11.74 0.31 -5.90
CA ILE A 153 12.86 1.12 -5.45
C ILE A 153 14.10 0.27 -5.69
N GLN A 154 14.96 0.72 -6.62
CA GLN A 154 16.15 0.01 -7.03
C GLN A 154 17.39 0.78 -6.58
N PRO A 155 18.03 0.38 -5.47
CA PRO A 155 19.31 0.92 -5.07
C PRO A 155 20.42 0.42 -6.02
N PRO A 156 21.63 1.02 -6.01
CA PRO A 156 22.77 0.49 -6.72
C PRO A 156 23.11 -0.94 -6.30
N ALA A 157 23.55 -1.77 -7.24
CA ALA A 157 23.85 -3.19 -6.99
C ALA A 157 24.85 -3.43 -5.84
N GLU A 158 25.82 -2.52 -5.70
CA GLU A 158 26.81 -2.59 -4.62
C GLU A 158 26.19 -2.46 -3.24
N ILE A 159 25.21 -1.55 -3.10
CA ILE A 159 24.51 -1.32 -1.85
C ILE A 159 23.52 -2.47 -1.58
N GLU A 160 22.85 -2.96 -2.61
CA GLU A 160 21.95 -4.12 -2.49
C GLU A 160 22.68 -5.37 -1.97
N GLU A 161 23.90 -5.61 -2.44
CA GLU A 161 24.74 -6.73 -1.97
C GLU A 161 25.12 -6.56 -0.50
N VAL A 162 25.56 -5.36 -0.09
CA VAL A 162 25.91 -5.06 1.30
C VAL A 162 24.68 -5.21 2.21
N MET A 163 23.54 -4.64 1.84
CA MET A 163 22.29 -4.75 2.59
C MET A 163 21.84 -6.21 2.72
N THR A 164 21.95 -6.98 1.64
CA THR A 164 21.60 -8.40 1.68
C THR A 164 22.48 -9.18 2.67
N LYS A 165 23.77 -8.90 2.71
CA LYS A 165 24.69 -9.51 3.68
C LYS A 165 24.36 -9.08 5.12
N GLN A 166 24.09 -7.80 5.34
CA GLN A 166 23.69 -7.30 6.66
C GLN A 166 22.38 -7.91 7.12
N MET A 167 21.37 -7.97 6.24
CA MET A 167 20.09 -8.60 6.57
C MET A 167 20.22 -10.09 6.89
N ARG A 168 21.09 -10.82 6.20
CA ARG A 168 21.37 -12.23 6.53
C ARG A 168 22.01 -12.36 7.91
N ALA A 169 23.06 -11.59 8.19
CA ALA A 169 23.73 -11.60 9.48
C ALA A 169 22.78 -11.23 10.63
N GLU A 170 21.92 -10.24 10.44
CA GLU A 170 20.93 -9.83 11.45
C GLU A 170 19.85 -10.92 11.66
N ARG A 171 19.40 -11.58 10.60
CA ARG A 171 18.48 -12.72 10.71
C ARG A 171 19.10 -13.90 11.46
N GLU A 172 20.34 -14.26 11.14
CA GLU A 172 21.08 -15.31 11.83
C GLU A 172 21.27 -14.97 13.31
N ARG A 173 21.64 -13.73 13.62
CA ARG A 173 21.75 -13.26 15.00
C ARG A 173 20.41 -13.37 15.75
N ARG A 174 19.31 -12.89 15.15
CA ARG A 174 17.97 -12.99 15.77
C ARG A 174 17.54 -14.43 15.96
N GLN A 175 17.82 -15.31 15.01
CA GLN A 175 17.53 -16.73 15.11
C GLN A 175 18.28 -17.34 16.29
N THR A 176 19.58 -17.10 16.40
CA THR A 176 20.41 -17.62 17.50
C THR A 176 19.91 -17.14 18.87
N VAL A 177 19.55 -15.86 18.98
CA VAL A 177 19.00 -15.29 20.23
C VAL A 177 17.66 -15.94 20.57
N LEU A 178 16.77 -16.08 19.57
CA LEU A 178 15.45 -16.69 19.78
C LEU A 178 15.56 -18.17 20.17
N GLU A 179 16.45 -18.91 19.53
CA GLU A 179 16.74 -20.33 19.87
C GLU A 179 17.29 -20.45 21.30
N ALA A 180 18.22 -19.58 21.71
CA ALA A 180 18.75 -19.55 23.06
C ALA A 180 17.67 -19.23 24.10
N GLN A 181 16.80 -18.27 23.83
CA GLN A 181 15.67 -17.94 24.69
C GLN A 181 14.67 -19.07 24.79
N ALA A 182 14.29 -19.67 23.67
CA ALA A 182 13.39 -20.83 23.65
C ALA A 182 13.97 -22.03 24.41
N HIS A 183 15.27 -22.29 24.27
CA HIS A 183 15.94 -23.33 25.05
C HIS A 183 15.92 -23.02 26.53
N GLN A 184 16.22 -21.80 26.94
CA GLN A 184 16.17 -21.39 28.33
C GLN A 184 14.75 -21.54 28.92
N GLU A 185 13.72 -21.07 28.21
CA GLU A 185 12.32 -21.21 28.64
C GLU A 185 11.90 -22.68 28.76
N ALA A 186 12.32 -23.51 27.81
CA ALA A 186 12.03 -24.93 27.84
C ALA A 186 12.68 -25.64 29.05
N VAL A 187 13.93 -25.28 29.41
CA VAL A 187 14.64 -25.82 30.57
C VAL A 187 13.96 -25.37 31.86
N VAL A 188 13.62 -24.10 31.99
CA VAL A 188 12.90 -23.55 33.16
C VAL A 188 11.54 -24.20 33.31
N SER A 189 10.73 -24.26 32.24
CA SER A 189 9.41 -24.88 32.28
C SER A 189 9.46 -26.36 32.65
N ARG A 190 10.46 -27.08 32.14
CA ARG A 190 10.66 -28.49 32.50
C ARG A 190 11.04 -28.66 33.97
N ALA A 191 11.96 -27.81 34.49
CA ALA A 191 12.34 -27.84 35.89
C ALA A 191 11.18 -27.49 36.84
N GLU A 192 10.34 -26.53 36.46
CA GLU A 192 9.13 -26.19 37.21
C GLU A 192 8.09 -27.34 37.17
N GLY A 193 7.93 -27.98 36.01
CA GLY A 193 7.06 -29.15 35.86
C GLY A 193 7.51 -30.29 36.77
N ASP A 194 8.80 -30.60 36.77
CA ASP A 194 9.39 -31.64 37.64
C ASP A 194 9.23 -31.29 39.14
N LYS A 195 9.42 -30.04 39.51
CA LYS A 195 9.18 -29.58 40.88
C LYS A 195 7.71 -29.78 41.29
N ARG A 196 6.76 -29.35 40.43
CA ARG A 196 5.33 -29.53 40.71
C ARG A 196 4.92 -31.00 40.79
N ALA A 197 5.47 -31.83 39.91
CA ALA A 197 5.20 -33.27 39.93
C ALA A 197 5.70 -33.92 41.26
N LYS A 198 6.88 -33.52 41.75
CA LYS A 198 7.42 -34.02 43.04
C LYS A 198 6.58 -33.56 44.23
N ILE A 199 6.10 -32.30 44.22
CA ILE A 199 5.23 -31.78 45.28
C ILE A 199 3.89 -32.52 45.30
N LEU A 200 3.26 -32.71 44.14
CA LEU A 200 1.99 -33.45 44.03
C LEU A 200 2.15 -34.92 44.46
N ALA A 201 3.25 -35.55 44.09
CA ALA A 201 3.52 -36.94 44.52
C ALA A 201 3.69 -37.03 46.04
N ALA A 202 4.41 -36.10 46.68
CA ALA A 202 4.58 -36.05 48.13
C ALA A 202 3.26 -35.76 48.88
N GLU A 203 2.42 -34.86 48.34
CA GLU A 203 1.07 -34.56 48.89
C GLU A 203 0.16 -35.81 48.79
N ALA A 204 0.17 -36.47 47.62
CA ALA A 204 -0.62 -37.68 47.43
C ALA A 204 -0.18 -38.82 48.38
N GLU A 205 1.11 -38.98 48.62
CA GLU A 205 1.65 -39.97 49.57
C GLU A 205 1.28 -39.63 51.01
N LYS A 206 1.32 -38.35 51.38
CA LYS A 206 0.86 -37.88 52.68
C LYS A 206 -0.64 -38.15 52.90
N ASP A 207 -1.49 -37.81 51.92
CA ASP A 207 -2.92 -38.05 51.98
C ASP A 207 -3.29 -39.53 52.05
N ALA A 208 -2.56 -40.37 51.30
CA ALA A 208 -2.69 -41.81 51.37
C ALA A 208 -2.31 -42.39 52.77
N ARG A 209 -1.24 -41.86 53.40
CA ARG A 209 -0.87 -42.29 54.76
C ARG A 209 -1.88 -41.82 55.80
N ILE A 210 -2.46 -40.63 55.66
CA ILE A 210 -3.52 -40.13 56.54
C ILE A 210 -4.75 -41.01 56.40
N ALA A 211 -5.19 -41.29 55.15
CA ALA A 211 -6.35 -42.15 54.90
C ALA A 211 -6.17 -43.59 55.44
N LEU A 212 -4.98 -44.18 55.35
CA LEU A 212 -4.63 -45.47 55.96
C LEU A 212 -4.71 -45.43 57.48
N ALA A 213 -4.16 -44.41 58.13
CA ALA A 213 -4.18 -44.22 59.59
C ALA A 213 -5.60 -44.03 60.11
N GLU A 214 -6.44 -43.25 59.40
CA GLU A 214 -7.87 -43.05 59.74
C GLU A 214 -8.68 -44.37 59.54
N GLY A 215 -8.35 -45.16 58.52
CA GLY A 215 -8.95 -46.47 58.26
C GLY A 215 -8.60 -47.48 59.34
N GLU A 216 -7.35 -47.48 59.84
CA GLU A 216 -6.92 -48.33 60.97
C GLU A 216 -7.58 -47.89 62.31
N ALA A 217 -7.72 -46.58 62.56
CA ALA A 217 -8.40 -46.07 63.77
C ALA A 217 -9.91 -46.36 63.78
N ARG A 218 -10.56 -46.55 62.64
CA ARG A 218 -11.98 -46.95 62.50
C ARG A 218 -12.20 -48.47 62.56
N ARG A 219 -11.18 -49.31 62.67
CA ARG A 219 -11.41 -50.73 62.85
C ARG A 219 -11.92 -50.98 64.29
N PRO A 220 -13.17 -51.41 64.49
CA PRO A 220 -13.65 -51.76 65.80
C PRO A 220 -12.85 -52.95 66.28
N ASP A 221 -12.37 -52.86 67.55
CA ASP A 221 -11.63 -53.90 68.27
C ASP A 221 -12.49 -55.18 68.36
N ARG A 222 -12.22 -56.15 67.45
CA ARG A 222 -12.90 -57.42 67.35
C ARG A 222 -12.24 -58.48 68.20
N LYS A 223 -11.82 -58.10 69.43
CA LYS A 223 -11.28 -59.01 70.44
C LYS A 223 -11.92 -58.77 71.79
N SER A 224 -13.22 -59.10 71.93
CA SER A 224 -13.81 -59.50 73.22
C SER A 224 -15.14 -60.12 73.03
N VAL A 225 -15.19 -61.36 72.53
CA VAL A 225 -16.29 -62.30 72.87
C VAL A 225 -15.68 -63.70 72.83
N VAL A 226 -15.18 -64.22 73.97
CA VAL A 226 -15.30 -65.60 74.43
C VAL A 226 -15.53 -65.55 75.94
#